data_8acdf5cbc82a7fcd4f8fa235c506e7b9
#
_entry.id   8acdf5cbc82a7fcd4f8fa235c506e7b9
#
_cell.length_a   1.000
_cell.length_b   1.000
_cell.length_c   1.000
_cell.angle_alpha   90.00
_cell.angle_beta   90.00
_cell.angle_gamma   90.00
#
_symmetry.space_group_name_H-M   'P 1'
#
loop_
_entity.id
_entity.type
_entity.pdbx_description
1 polymer ?
#
loop_
_entity_poly.entity_id
_entity_poly.type
_entity_poly.pdbx_seq_one_letter_code
_entity_poly.pdbx_strand_id
1 'polypeptide(L)'
;MHAWLPPAILLTSLVPGLVIFFLGEERHALRTTLNLAGAIAKVILVAVMVWGVFHDQSYTWSVTLLPGLALTFRADAMAAMFASLSTVLWLVTTIYAIGYLEGSPYRSRFFGFFSLCVTSTMGVALAGNLFTFFVCYELLTASTYPLVVHRGTGKALKGGRTYLAYAMSGGVALMVGMVWLQAIAGPVDFREGGSLAQLAATHRSSLIAIFALLIAGLGVKAALVPLHGWLPQAMVAPAPVSALLHAVAVVKAGAFGIVRVVYDV
;
A
#
# COMPACT_ATOMS: atom_id res chain seq x y z
N MET A 1 -12.72 8.71 -21.23
CA MET A 1 -13.01 9.70 -20.19
C MET A 1 -12.70 9.24 -18.75
N HIS A 2 -12.10 8.08 -18.54
CA HIS A 2 -11.98 7.49 -17.20
C HIS A 2 -10.55 7.39 -16.63
N ALA A 3 -9.56 8.00 -17.30
CA ALA A 3 -8.15 7.97 -16.86
C ALA A 3 -7.91 8.60 -15.48
N TRP A 4 -8.79 9.52 -15.03
CA TRP A 4 -8.65 10.23 -13.77
C TRP A 4 -9.22 9.49 -12.55
N LEU A 5 -9.87 8.34 -12.73
CA LEU A 5 -10.48 7.61 -11.62
C LEU A 5 -9.44 7.04 -10.64
N PRO A 6 -8.34 6.37 -11.08
CA PRO A 6 -7.31 5.90 -10.17
C PRO A 6 -6.67 7.03 -9.33
N PRO A 7 -6.17 8.15 -9.91
CA PRO A 7 -5.66 9.25 -9.10
C PRO A 7 -6.73 9.90 -8.21
N ALA A 8 -7.98 10.01 -8.65
CA ALA A 8 -9.07 10.53 -7.82
C ALA A 8 -9.26 9.67 -6.56
N ILE A 9 -9.23 8.34 -6.67
CA ILE A 9 -9.31 7.41 -5.53
C ILE A 9 -8.15 7.66 -4.55
N LEU A 10 -6.93 7.90 -5.04
CA LEU A 10 -5.78 8.22 -4.18
C LEU A 10 -6.00 9.55 -3.44
N LEU A 11 -6.48 10.56 -4.14
CA LEU A 11 -6.69 11.91 -3.60
C LEU A 11 -7.74 11.95 -2.47
N THR A 12 -8.72 11.04 -2.45
CA THR A 12 -9.73 11.00 -1.38
C THR A 12 -9.17 10.77 0.02
N SER A 13 -8.01 10.14 0.15
CA SER A 13 -7.31 9.99 1.44
C SER A 13 -6.07 10.86 1.54
N LEU A 14 -5.39 11.13 0.43
CA LEU A 14 -4.19 11.97 0.43
C LEU A 14 -4.50 13.39 0.87
N VAL A 15 -5.49 14.03 0.25
CA VAL A 15 -5.83 15.43 0.54
C VAL A 15 -6.33 15.61 1.96
N PRO A 16 -7.33 14.85 2.46
CA PRO A 16 -7.72 14.95 3.86
C PRO A 16 -6.56 14.65 4.82
N GLY A 17 -5.74 13.65 4.53
CA GLY A 17 -4.59 13.31 5.38
C GLY A 17 -3.60 14.45 5.51
N LEU A 18 -3.24 15.11 4.41
CA LEU A 18 -2.35 16.26 4.40
C LEU A 18 -2.95 17.45 5.15
N VAL A 19 -4.23 17.75 4.90
CA VAL A 19 -4.93 18.85 5.61
C VAL A 19 -4.95 18.59 7.11
N ILE A 20 -5.24 17.35 7.52
CA ILE A 20 -5.34 16.96 8.95
C ILE A 20 -4.02 17.17 9.69
N PHE A 21 -2.86 17.00 9.05
CA PHE A 21 -1.57 17.29 9.70
C PHE A 21 -1.43 18.73 10.20
N PHE A 22 -2.08 19.67 9.52
CA PHE A 22 -2.03 21.09 9.88
C PHE A 22 -3.19 21.54 10.76
N LEU A 23 -4.11 20.64 11.14
CA LEU A 23 -5.20 20.97 12.04
C LEU A 23 -4.75 20.94 13.50
N GLY A 24 -5.12 21.98 14.25
CA GLY A 24 -4.98 21.99 15.70
C GLY A 24 -5.78 20.86 16.35
N GLU A 25 -5.32 20.40 17.50
CA GLU A 25 -5.93 19.26 18.21
C GLU A 25 -7.38 19.56 18.67
N GLU A 26 -7.73 20.81 18.90
CA GLU A 26 -9.06 21.30 19.29
C GLU A 26 -10.12 21.19 18.17
N ARG A 27 -9.68 21.08 16.89
CA ARG A 27 -10.60 21.02 15.74
C ARG A 27 -11.12 19.58 15.47
N HIS A 28 -11.74 19.00 16.51
CA HIS A 28 -12.20 17.61 16.46
C HIS A 28 -13.23 17.34 15.36
N ALA A 29 -14.26 18.20 15.27
CA ALA A 29 -15.34 18.05 14.30
C ALA A 29 -14.82 18.08 12.87
N LEU A 30 -13.96 19.05 12.53
CA LEU A 30 -13.41 19.19 11.18
C LEU A 30 -12.54 17.97 10.81
N ARG A 31 -11.69 17.50 11.73
CA ARG A 31 -10.87 16.30 11.52
C ARG A 31 -11.72 15.06 11.26
N THR A 32 -12.77 14.86 12.08
CA THR A 32 -13.70 13.73 11.93
C THR A 32 -14.44 13.81 10.59
N THR A 33 -14.95 14.99 10.24
CA THR A 33 -15.66 15.21 8.98
C THR A 33 -14.76 14.93 7.78
N LEU A 34 -13.51 15.42 7.77
CA LEU A 34 -12.56 15.19 6.69
C LEU A 34 -12.22 13.70 6.53
N ASN A 35 -11.99 12.98 7.64
CA ASN A 35 -11.73 11.54 7.61
C ASN A 35 -12.91 10.75 7.03
N LEU A 36 -14.12 11.00 7.53
CA LEU A 36 -15.32 10.29 7.11
C LEU A 36 -15.71 10.65 5.67
N ALA A 37 -15.67 11.93 5.31
CA ALA A 37 -15.95 12.38 3.95
C ALA A 37 -14.97 11.74 2.95
N GLY A 38 -13.67 11.71 3.27
CA GLY A 38 -12.66 11.05 2.45
C GLY A 38 -12.90 9.54 2.32
N ALA A 39 -13.27 8.88 3.42
CA ALA A 39 -13.55 7.44 3.43
C ALA A 39 -14.81 7.11 2.61
N ILE A 40 -15.90 7.86 2.78
CA ILE A 40 -17.14 7.68 2.03
C ILE A 40 -16.93 7.96 0.55
N ALA A 41 -16.26 9.07 0.21
CA ALA A 41 -15.93 9.40 -1.17
C ALA A 41 -15.11 8.27 -1.84
N LYS A 42 -14.14 7.69 -1.12
CA LYS A 42 -13.36 6.55 -1.62
C LYS A 42 -14.25 5.33 -1.87
N VAL A 43 -15.15 4.99 -0.96
CA VAL A 43 -16.09 3.87 -1.14
C VAL A 43 -16.90 4.05 -2.43
N ILE A 44 -17.43 5.26 -2.65
CA ILE A 44 -18.22 5.58 -3.85
C ILE A 44 -17.37 5.43 -5.12
N LEU A 45 -16.16 6.03 -5.14
CA LEU A 45 -15.30 5.97 -6.33
C LEU A 45 -14.79 4.55 -6.61
N VAL A 46 -14.48 3.77 -5.57
CA VAL A 46 -14.10 2.36 -5.74
C VAL A 46 -15.28 1.53 -6.22
N ALA A 47 -16.50 1.78 -5.75
CA ALA A 47 -17.70 1.10 -6.25
C ALA A 47 -17.93 1.41 -7.74
N VAL A 48 -17.76 2.67 -8.17
CA VAL A 48 -17.81 3.07 -9.59
C VAL A 48 -16.72 2.35 -10.39
N MET A 49 -15.50 2.29 -9.87
CA MET A 49 -14.38 1.59 -10.51
C MET A 49 -14.70 0.10 -10.69
N VAL A 50 -15.18 -0.56 -9.64
CA VAL A 50 -15.55 -1.99 -9.68
C VAL A 50 -16.66 -2.22 -10.71
N TRP A 51 -17.70 -1.42 -10.68
CA TRP A 51 -18.75 -1.49 -11.69
C TRP A 51 -18.21 -1.40 -13.11
N GLY A 52 -17.31 -0.44 -13.38
CA GLY A 52 -16.70 -0.28 -14.69
C GLY A 52 -15.82 -1.46 -15.10
N VAL A 53 -14.99 -1.98 -14.19
CA VAL A 53 -14.14 -3.17 -14.46
C VAL A 53 -15.01 -4.37 -14.85
N PHE A 54 -16.15 -4.59 -14.17
CA PHE A 54 -17.10 -5.66 -14.53
C PHE A 54 -17.83 -5.44 -15.85
N HIS A 55 -17.75 -4.23 -16.41
CA HIS A 55 -18.32 -3.88 -17.73
C HIS A 55 -17.21 -3.60 -18.75
N ASP A 56 -16.06 -4.23 -18.62
CA ASP A 56 -14.90 -4.17 -19.52
C ASP A 56 -14.35 -2.74 -19.75
N GLN A 57 -14.58 -1.83 -18.79
CA GLN A 57 -13.99 -0.49 -18.86
C GLN A 57 -12.56 -0.53 -18.32
N SER A 58 -11.63 0.05 -19.06
CA SER A 58 -10.25 0.19 -18.65
C SER A 58 -10.00 1.56 -18.01
N TYR A 59 -9.37 1.56 -16.84
CA TYR A 59 -8.95 2.76 -16.12
C TYR A 59 -7.44 2.74 -15.98
N THR A 60 -6.76 3.53 -16.81
CA THR A 60 -5.29 3.65 -16.76
C THR A 60 -4.90 5.12 -16.76
N TRP A 61 -4.03 5.46 -15.82
CA TRP A 61 -3.40 6.77 -15.73
C TRP A 61 -1.89 6.56 -15.59
N SER A 62 -1.09 7.28 -16.38
CA SER A 62 0.36 7.12 -16.39
C SER A 62 1.06 8.46 -16.54
N VAL A 63 2.17 8.61 -15.81
CA VAL A 63 3.10 9.74 -15.95
C VAL A 63 4.51 9.17 -16.06
N THR A 64 5.20 9.50 -17.14
CA THR A 64 6.60 9.15 -17.34
C THR A 64 7.48 10.10 -16.52
N LEU A 65 8.27 9.53 -15.61
CA LEU A 65 9.23 10.28 -14.80
C LEU A 65 10.60 10.38 -15.49
N LEU A 66 11.05 9.24 -16.01
CA LEU A 66 12.31 9.09 -16.75
C LEU A 66 12.11 8.08 -17.88
N PRO A 67 12.98 8.05 -18.90
CA PRO A 67 12.96 7.01 -19.91
C PRO A 67 12.98 5.61 -19.26
N GLY A 68 11.97 4.80 -19.54
CA GLY A 68 11.83 3.46 -18.96
C GLY A 68 11.27 3.41 -17.52
N LEU A 69 10.94 4.55 -16.89
CA LEU A 69 10.33 4.61 -15.56
C LEU A 69 9.06 5.47 -15.59
N ALA A 70 7.91 4.83 -15.50
CA ALA A 70 6.61 5.49 -15.45
C ALA A 70 5.85 5.12 -14.18
N LEU A 71 5.21 6.09 -13.56
CA LEU A 71 4.18 5.85 -12.56
C LEU A 71 2.88 5.54 -13.29
N THR A 72 2.44 4.30 -13.21
CA THR A 72 1.23 3.82 -13.89
C THR A 72 0.27 3.27 -12.84
N PHE A 73 -0.93 3.85 -12.80
CA PHE A 73 -2.05 3.34 -12.02
C PHE A 73 -3.09 2.76 -12.96
N ARG A 74 -3.47 1.50 -12.73
CA ARG A 74 -4.42 0.76 -13.53
C ARG A 74 -5.40 -0.01 -12.66
N ALA A 75 -6.67 0.01 -13.03
CA ALA A 75 -7.68 -0.82 -12.41
C ALA A 75 -7.94 -2.05 -13.29
N ASP A 76 -7.65 -3.21 -12.75
CA ASP A 76 -8.00 -4.53 -13.27
C ASP A 76 -8.81 -5.30 -12.21
N ALA A 77 -9.23 -6.51 -12.51
CA ALA A 77 -10.05 -7.31 -11.59
C ALA A 77 -9.35 -7.56 -10.24
N MET A 78 -8.03 -7.80 -10.25
CA MET A 78 -7.24 -8.02 -9.03
C MET A 78 -7.12 -6.73 -8.21
N ALA A 79 -6.88 -5.58 -8.87
CA ALA A 79 -6.88 -4.26 -8.25
C ALA A 79 -8.25 -3.94 -7.64
N ALA A 80 -9.34 -4.22 -8.37
CA ALA A 80 -10.71 -3.99 -7.91
C ALA A 80 -11.02 -4.79 -6.64
N MET A 81 -10.65 -6.07 -6.58
CA MET A 81 -10.82 -6.93 -5.40
C MET A 81 -10.07 -6.36 -4.18
N PHE A 82 -8.78 -6.06 -4.34
CA PHE A 82 -7.96 -5.57 -3.23
C PHE A 82 -8.37 -4.17 -2.76
N ALA A 83 -8.67 -3.26 -3.70
CA ALA A 83 -9.12 -1.91 -3.40
C ALA A 83 -10.48 -1.91 -2.68
N SER A 84 -11.43 -2.75 -3.09
CA SER A 84 -12.74 -2.88 -2.45
C SER A 84 -12.60 -3.31 -0.99
N LEU A 85 -11.87 -4.40 -0.76
CA LEU A 85 -11.64 -4.91 0.58
C LEU A 85 -10.96 -3.87 1.49
N SER A 86 -9.89 -3.25 1.00
CA SER A 86 -9.14 -2.25 1.77
C SER A 86 -9.97 -1.00 2.06
N THR A 87 -10.81 -0.58 1.12
CA THR A 87 -11.65 0.62 1.28
C THR A 87 -12.74 0.42 2.32
N VAL A 88 -13.43 -0.71 2.29
CA VAL A 88 -14.48 -1.03 3.29
C VAL A 88 -13.86 -1.14 4.68
N LEU A 89 -12.76 -1.87 4.80
CA LEU A 89 -12.07 -2.02 6.08
C LEU A 89 -11.49 -0.69 6.59
N TRP A 90 -11.04 0.18 5.70
CA TRP A 90 -10.61 1.52 6.10
C TRP A 90 -11.73 2.36 6.68
N LEU A 91 -12.91 2.38 6.04
CA LEU A 91 -14.08 3.10 6.56
C LEU A 91 -14.43 2.62 7.98
N VAL A 92 -14.56 1.30 8.16
CA VAL A 92 -14.89 0.70 9.47
C VAL A 92 -13.82 1.01 10.50
N THR A 93 -12.54 0.86 10.15
CA THR A 93 -11.42 1.16 11.06
C THR A 93 -11.33 2.65 11.37
N THR A 94 -11.68 3.53 10.44
CA THR A 94 -11.75 4.99 10.69
C THR A 94 -12.81 5.33 11.73
N ILE A 95 -14.01 4.77 11.60
CA ILE A 95 -15.09 4.96 12.59
C ILE A 95 -14.64 4.46 13.95
N TYR A 96 -14.05 3.27 14.01
CA TYR A 96 -13.50 2.72 15.25
C TYR A 96 -12.40 3.60 15.85
N ALA A 97 -11.46 4.08 15.02
CA ALA A 97 -10.34 4.90 15.47
C ALA A 97 -10.79 6.26 16.05
N ILE A 98 -11.83 6.85 15.49
CA ILE A 98 -12.40 8.11 16.00
C ILE A 98 -12.84 7.94 17.47
N GLY A 99 -13.61 6.91 17.79
CA GLY A 99 -14.03 6.63 19.16
C GLY A 99 -12.89 6.15 20.07
N TYR A 100 -12.03 5.25 19.56
CA TYR A 100 -10.91 4.70 20.34
C TYR A 100 -9.89 5.75 20.79
N LEU A 101 -9.65 6.77 19.97
CA LEU A 101 -8.69 7.85 20.27
C LEU A 101 -9.34 9.08 20.91
N GLU A 102 -10.60 9.00 21.32
CA GLU A 102 -11.24 10.10 22.00
C GLU A 102 -10.47 10.45 23.28
N GLY A 103 -10.15 11.73 23.48
CA GLY A 103 -9.32 12.20 24.60
C GLY A 103 -7.81 11.92 24.48
N SER A 104 -7.35 11.16 23.46
CA SER A 104 -5.92 10.89 23.29
C SER A 104 -5.16 12.10 22.69
N PRO A 105 -3.88 12.30 23.05
CA PRO A 105 -3.04 13.34 22.45
C PRO A 105 -2.62 12.99 21.01
N TYR A 106 -2.23 14.01 20.24
CA TYR A 106 -1.63 13.88 18.90
C TYR A 106 -2.53 13.19 17.87
N ARG A 107 -3.84 13.40 17.95
CA ARG A 107 -4.82 12.79 17.01
C ARG A 107 -4.64 13.26 15.58
N SER A 108 -4.31 14.53 15.36
CA SER A 108 -4.07 15.07 14.00
C SER A 108 -2.90 14.37 13.34
N ARG A 109 -1.79 14.16 14.05
CA ARG A 109 -0.66 13.37 13.56
C ARG A 109 -1.07 11.92 13.25
N PHE A 110 -1.86 11.30 14.14
CA PHE A 110 -2.34 9.94 13.94
C PHE A 110 -3.16 9.81 12.66
N PHE A 111 -4.23 10.59 12.52
CA PHE A 111 -5.12 10.50 11.37
C PHE A 111 -4.47 10.94 10.08
N GLY A 112 -3.52 11.87 10.11
CA GLY A 112 -2.71 12.23 8.97
C GLY A 112 -1.92 11.03 8.43
N PHE A 113 -1.10 10.38 9.27
CA PHE A 113 -0.36 9.18 8.86
C PHE A 113 -1.27 7.99 8.54
N PHE A 114 -2.39 7.83 9.24
CA PHE A 114 -3.37 6.80 8.95
C PHE A 114 -3.94 6.95 7.53
N SER A 115 -4.30 8.17 7.12
CA SER A 115 -4.77 8.47 5.77
C SER A 115 -3.68 8.30 4.71
N LEU A 116 -2.41 8.64 5.00
CA LEU A 116 -1.28 8.39 4.11
C LEU A 116 -1.02 6.89 3.92
N CYS A 117 -1.14 6.08 4.98
CA CYS A 117 -1.07 4.61 4.85
C CYS A 117 -2.11 4.09 3.88
N VAL A 118 -3.34 4.56 3.98
CA VAL A 118 -4.42 4.15 3.07
C VAL A 118 -4.17 4.63 1.64
N THR A 119 -3.64 5.84 1.47
CA THR A 119 -3.23 6.33 0.14
C THR A 119 -2.20 5.40 -0.48
N SER A 120 -1.16 5.05 0.28
CA SER A 120 -0.10 4.15 -0.19
C SER A 120 -0.64 2.75 -0.49
N THR A 121 -1.58 2.23 0.33
CA THR A 121 -2.24 0.94 0.10
C THR A 121 -3.07 0.95 -1.19
N MET A 122 -3.81 2.03 -1.45
CA MET A 122 -4.52 2.19 -2.71
C MET A 122 -3.56 2.32 -3.90
N GLY A 123 -2.42 2.99 -3.72
CA GLY A 123 -1.37 3.05 -4.72
C GLY A 123 -0.79 1.67 -5.05
N VAL A 124 -0.57 0.82 -4.03
CA VAL A 124 -0.18 -0.59 -4.22
C VAL A 124 -1.28 -1.37 -4.97
N ALA A 125 -2.55 -1.19 -4.58
CA ALA A 125 -3.68 -1.87 -5.21
C ALA A 125 -3.82 -1.55 -6.70
N LEU A 126 -3.65 -0.28 -7.04
CA LEU A 126 -3.83 0.25 -8.40
C LEU A 126 -2.54 0.29 -9.22
N ALA A 127 -1.40 -0.18 -8.69
CA ALA A 127 -0.15 -0.19 -9.43
C ALA A 127 -0.28 -1.01 -10.73
N GLY A 128 0.04 -0.39 -11.86
CA GLY A 128 0.01 -1.02 -13.18
C GLY A 128 1.34 -1.62 -13.61
N ASN A 129 2.43 -1.33 -12.86
CA ASN A 129 3.75 -1.89 -13.10
C ASN A 129 4.52 -2.09 -11.79
N LEU A 130 5.59 -2.85 -11.85
CA LEU A 130 6.39 -3.22 -10.68
C LEU A 130 7.07 -1.99 -10.03
N PHE A 131 7.46 -0.99 -10.82
CA PHE A 131 8.04 0.25 -10.30
C PHE A 131 7.04 1.07 -9.46
N THR A 132 5.84 1.31 -9.97
CA THR A 132 4.77 2.01 -9.22
C THR A 132 4.40 1.25 -7.96
N PHE A 133 4.32 -0.07 -8.06
CA PHE A 133 4.09 -0.94 -6.92
C PHE A 133 5.17 -0.73 -5.85
N PHE A 134 6.45 -0.79 -6.22
CA PHE A 134 7.57 -0.60 -5.30
C PHE A 134 7.54 0.77 -4.61
N VAL A 135 7.33 1.85 -5.36
CA VAL A 135 7.24 3.20 -4.80
C VAL A 135 6.13 3.31 -3.75
N CYS A 136 4.92 2.84 -4.08
CA CYS A 136 3.78 2.87 -3.15
C CYS A 136 4.00 1.94 -1.95
N TYR A 137 4.68 0.81 -2.16
CA TYR A 137 5.02 -0.17 -1.14
C TYR A 137 6.00 0.40 -0.10
N GLU A 138 6.97 1.20 -0.52
CA GLU A 138 7.90 1.88 0.39
C GLU A 138 7.26 3.11 1.06
N LEU A 139 6.41 3.86 0.37
CA LEU A 139 5.58 4.91 0.99
C LEU A 139 4.69 4.34 2.10
N LEU A 140 4.19 3.11 1.93
CA LEU A 140 3.43 2.41 2.97
C LEU A 140 4.30 2.13 4.19
N THR A 141 5.56 1.70 4.03
CA THR A 141 6.52 1.54 5.14
C THR A 141 6.72 2.87 5.87
N ALA A 142 7.01 3.93 5.13
CA ALA A 142 7.31 5.25 5.68
C ALA A 142 6.10 5.84 6.45
N SER A 143 4.89 5.68 5.94
CA SER A 143 3.67 6.19 6.58
C SER A 143 3.21 5.35 7.77
N THR A 144 3.53 4.05 7.80
CA THR A 144 3.14 3.14 8.88
C THR A 144 4.06 3.25 10.11
N TYR A 145 5.35 3.51 9.91
CA TYR A 145 6.30 3.60 11.02
C TYR A 145 5.87 4.60 12.13
N PRO A 146 5.46 5.86 11.82
CA PRO A 146 5.01 6.80 12.83
C PRO A 146 3.76 6.35 13.59
N LEU A 147 2.93 5.51 12.99
CA LEU A 147 1.76 4.92 13.66
C LEU A 147 2.16 3.82 14.64
N VAL A 148 3.13 2.99 14.29
CA VAL A 148 3.65 1.93 15.18
C VAL A 148 4.27 2.56 16.43
N VAL A 149 5.02 3.64 16.28
CA VAL A 149 5.70 4.33 17.40
C VAL A 149 4.83 5.42 18.05
N HIS A 150 3.55 5.55 17.68
CA HIS A 150 2.67 6.65 18.05
C HIS A 150 2.64 6.92 19.58
N ARG A 151 2.64 5.87 20.41
CA ARG A 151 2.61 5.98 21.86
C ARG A 151 3.91 6.50 22.50
N GLY A 152 5.03 6.51 21.77
CA GLY A 152 6.32 7.00 22.24
C GLY A 152 6.97 6.19 23.38
N THR A 153 6.38 5.08 23.82
CA THR A 153 6.94 4.23 24.89
C THR A 153 8.18 3.47 24.42
N GLY A 154 9.07 3.10 25.36
CA GLY A 154 10.27 2.31 25.01
C GLY A 154 9.93 1.01 24.27
N LYS A 155 8.81 0.36 24.61
CA LYS A 155 8.32 -0.83 23.89
C LYS A 155 7.88 -0.48 22.47
N ALA A 156 7.15 0.63 22.28
CA ALA A 156 6.72 1.08 20.94
C ALA A 156 7.92 1.45 20.06
N LEU A 157 8.91 2.15 20.61
CA LEU A 157 10.15 2.49 19.88
C LEU A 157 10.93 1.24 19.47
N LYS A 158 11.05 0.24 20.38
CA LYS A 158 11.69 -1.04 20.04
C LYS A 158 10.92 -1.78 18.94
N GLY A 159 9.61 -1.90 19.08
CA GLY A 159 8.75 -2.53 18.05
C GLY A 159 8.85 -1.82 16.70
N GLY A 160 8.86 -0.48 16.70
CA GLY A 160 9.03 0.31 15.49
C GLY A 160 10.40 0.12 14.83
N ARG A 161 11.49 0.05 15.61
CA ARG A 161 12.84 -0.24 15.07
C ARG A 161 12.89 -1.64 14.44
N THR A 162 12.31 -2.64 15.09
CA THR A 162 12.23 -4.00 14.52
C THR A 162 11.41 -4.00 13.24
N TYR A 163 10.23 -3.36 13.24
CA TYR A 163 9.43 -3.21 12.03
C TYR A 163 10.23 -2.58 10.88
N LEU A 164 10.91 -1.46 11.15
CA LEU A 164 11.68 -0.75 10.14
C LEU A 164 12.85 -1.58 9.61
N ALA A 165 13.58 -2.28 10.49
CA ALA A 165 14.70 -3.15 10.08
C ALA A 165 14.24 -4.26 9.13
N TYR A 166 13.14 -4.95 9.45
CA TYR A 166 12.56 -5.97 8.57
C TYR A 166 12.05 -5.36 7.26
N ALA A 167 11.26 -4.28 7.34
CA ALA A 167 10.67 -3.65 6.16
C ALA A 167 11.72 -3.10 5.19
N MET A 168 12.79 -2.47 5.71
CA MET A 168 13.91 -1.97 4.89
C MET A 168 14.70 -3.10 4.24
N SER A 169 14.99 -4.18 5.00
CA SER A 169 15.68 -5.36 4.42
C SER A 169 14.86 -5.99 3.31
N GLY A 170 13.54 -6.14 3.51
CA GLY A 170 12.63 -6.64 2.49
C GLY A 170 12.52 -5.69 1.29
N GLY A 171 12.46 -4.38 1.54
CA GLY A 171 12.44 -3.36 0.49
C GLY A 171 13.69 -3.37 -0.37
N VAL A 172 14.88 -3.54 0.23
CA VAL A 172 16.15 -3.68 -0.51
C VAL A 172 16.12 -4.95 -1.39
N ALA A 173 15.69 -6.09 -0.86
CA ALA A 173 15.58 -7.32 -1.64
C ALA A 173 14.61 -7.14 -2.82
N LEU A 174 13.46 -6.54 -2.59
CA LEU A 174 12.46 -6.23 -3.63
C LEU A 174 13.04 -5.29 -4.68
N MET A 175 13.73 -4.23 -4.27
CA MET A 175 14.37 -3.26 -5.17
C MET A 175 15.43 -3.92 -6.04
N VAL A 176 16.32 -4.73 -5.45
CA VAL A 176 17.35 -5.45 -6.22
C VAL A 176 16.71 -6.38 -7.23
N GLY A 177 15.70 -7.16 -6.85
CA GLY A 177 14.96 -8.03 -7.76
C GLY A 177 14.30 -7.25 -8.90
N MET A 178 13.65 -6.13 -8.59
CA MET A 178 13.01 -5.25 -9.59
C MET A 178 14.02 -4.65 -10.57
N VAL A 179 15.11 -4.09 -10.08
CA VAL A 179 16.16 -3.45 -10.92
C VAL A 179 16.83 -4.50 -11.82
N TRP A 180 17.12 -5.68 -11.25
CA TRP A 180 17.71 -6.78 -12.05
C TRP A 180 16.72 -7.28 -13.12
N LEU A 181 15.45 -7.44 -12.78
CA LEU A 181 14.41 -7.80 -13.75
C LEU A 181 14.32 -6.77 -14.87
N GLN A 182 14.28 -5.48 -14.52
CA GLN A 182 14.21 -4.39 -15.51
C GLN A 182 15.45 -4.32 -16.40
N ALA A 183 16.63 -4.67 -15.89
CA ALA A 183 17.86 -4.73 -16.69
C ALA A 183 17.83 -5.84 -17.75
N ILE A 184 17.11 -6.93 -17.52
CA ILE A 184 17.00 -8.08 -18.44
C ILE A 184 15.78 -7.95 -19.36
N ALA A 185 14.63 -7.56 -18.80
CA ALA A 185 13.33 -7.58 -19.48
C ALA A 185 12.85 -6.19 -19.97
N GLY A 186 13.52 -5.09 -19.52
CA GLY A 186 13.00 -3.75 -19.68
C GLY A 186 11.86 -3.45 -18.68
N PRO A 187 11.06 -2.38 -18.93
CA PRO A 187 9.94 -2.05 -18.06
C PRO A 187 8.91 -3.18 -17.99
N VAL A 188 8.57 -3.60 -16.77
CA VAL A 188 7.65 -4.72 -16.53
C VAL A 188 6.30 -4.17 -16.07
N ASP A 189 5.31 -4.24 -16.96
CA ASP A 189 3.91 -3.98 -16.65
C ASP A 189 3.23 -5.24 -16.14
N PHE A 190 2.32 -5.07 -15.19
CA PHE A 190 1.47 -6.16 -14.74
C PHE A 190 0.48 -6.54 -15.85
N ARG A 191 0.55 -7.78 -16.33
CA ARG A 191 -0.33 -8.32 -17.38
C ARG A 191 -0.76 -9.71 -17.01
N GLU A 192 -2.02 -10.00 -17.18
CA GLU A 192 -2.56 -11.33 -16.97
C GLU A 192 -1.82 -12.37 -17.79
N GLY A 193 -1.34 -13.42 -17.13
CA GLY A 193 -0.53 -14.47 -17.76
C GLY A 193 0.96 -14.17 -17.85
N GLY A 194 1.43 -13.02 -17.35
CA GLY A 194 2.84 -12.63 -17.34
C GLY A 194 3.40 -12.24 -18.72
N SER A 195 4.65 -11.80 -18.73
CA SER A 195 5.35 -11.36 -19.96
C SER A 195 6.73 -12.00 -20.16
N LEU A 196 7.19 -12.84 -19.22
CA LEU A 196 8.57 -13.32 -19.15
C LEU A 196 8.81 -14.71 -19.79
N ALA A 197 7.78 -15.33 -20.37
CA ALA A 197 7.87 -16.68 -20.91
C ALA A 197 9.00 -16.84 -21.96
N GLN A 198 9.20 -15.85 -22.82
CA GLN A 198 10.26 -15.88 -23.83
C GLN A 198 11.66 -15.75 -23.23
N LEU A 199 11.80 -14.97 -22.15
CA LEU A 199 13.06 -14.78 -21.43
C LEU A 199 13.45 -16.01 -20.60
N ALA A 200 12.48 -16.84 -20.22
CA ALA A 200 12.71 -18.04 -19.43
C ALA A 200 13.62 -19.06 -20.16
N ALA A 201 13.63 -19.06 -21.49
CA ALA A 201 14.49 -19.93 -22.30
C ALA A 201 15.99 -19.56 -22.20
N THR A 202 16.29 -18.25 -22.10
CA THR A 202 17.66 -17.73 -22.15
C THR A 202 18.22 -17.32 -20.79
N HIS A 203 17.36 -16.90 -19.84
CA HIS A 203 17.76 -16.32 -18.56
C HIS A 203 17.18 -17.07 -17.34
N ARG A 204 16.94 -18.37 -17.45
CA ARG A 204 16.24 -19.17 -16.41
C ARG A 204 16.83 -19.03 -15.01
N SER A 205 18.16 -19.14 -14.86
CA SER A 205 18.83 -19.03 -13.56
C SER A 205 18.69 -17.63 -12.94
N SER A 206 18.82 -16.59 -13.77
CA SER A 206 18.62 -15.21 -13.33
C SER A 206 17.18 -14.95 -12.92
N LEU A 207 16.19 -15.43 -13.67
CA LEU A 207 14.77 -15.28 -13.34
C LEU A 207 14.40 -15.99 -12.04
N ILE A 208 14.98 -17.18 -11.76
CA ILE A 208 14.79 -17.87 -10.48
C ILE A 208 15.35 -17.03 -9.32
N ALA A 209 16.55 -16.46 -9.47
CA ALA A 209 17.14 -15.62 -8.44
C ALA A 209 16.34 -14.31 -8.22
N ILE A 210 15.89 -13.68 -9.30
CA ILE A 210 15.02 -12.50 -9.26
C ILE A 210 13.71 -12.82 -8.55
N PHE A 211 13.06 -13.92 -8.94
CA PHE A 211 11.82 -14.36 -8.30
C PHE A 211 12.01 -14.58 -6.78
N ALA A 212 13.10 -15.26 -6.38
CA ALA A 212 13.43 -15.47 -4.97
C ALA A 212 13.61 -14.14 -4.22
N LEU A 213 14.26 -13.14 -4.82
CA LEU A 213 14.43 -11.81 -4.23
C LEU A 213 13.09 -11.06 -4.09
N LEU A 214 12.25 -11.08 -5.15
CA LEU A 214 10.93 -10.46 -5.13
C LEU A 214 10.05 -11.11 -4.04
N ILE A 215 9.99 -12.44 -4.00
CA ILE A 215 9.19 -13.17 -3.00
C ILE A 215 9.75 -12.97 -1.58
N ALA A 216 11.06 -12.95 -1.39
CA ALA A 216 11.65 -12.65 -0.08
C ALA A 216 11.28 -11.22 0.38
N GLY A 217 11.41 -10.23 -0.49
CA GLY A 217 11.06 -8.83 -0.18
C GLY A 217 9.59 -8.65 0.16
N LEU A 218 8.70 -9.22 -0.64
CA LEU A 218 7.25 -9.20 -0.41
C LEU A 218 6.86 -10.03 0.82
N GLY A 219 7.52 -11.17 1.03
CA GLY A 219 7.31 -12.09 2.12
C GLY A 219 7.57 -11.49 3.50
N VAL A 220 8.48 -10.52 3.60
CA VAL A 220 8.68 -9.75 4.84
C VAL A 220 7.41 -9.04 5.25
N LYS A 221 6.79 -8.23 4.37
CA LYS A 221 5.53 -7.54 4.72
C LYS A 221 4.35 -8.51 4.82
N ALA A 222 4.31 -9.57 4.00
CA ALA A 222 3.31 -10.63 4.11
C ALA A 222 3.46 -11.45 5.41
N ALA A 223 4.53 -11.21 6.18
CA ALA A 223 4.86 -11.94 7.40
C ALA A 223 4.94 -13.46 7.20
N LEU A 224 5.53 -13.90 6.09
CA LEU A 224 5.79 -15.31 5.84
C LEU A 224 6.84 -15.85 6.83
N VAL A 225 6.68 -17.08 7.28
CA VAL A 225 7.69 -17.75 8.12
C VAL A 225 8.93 -18.05 7.27
N PRO A 226 10.15 -17.67 7.72
CA PRO A 226 10.56 -17.16 9.05
C PRO A 226 10.57 -15.62 9.17
N LEU A 227 10.09 -14.86 8.19
CA LEU A 227 10.22 -13.40 8.10
C LEU A 227 9.16 -12.62 8.93
N HIS A 228 8.33 -13.29 9.70
CA HIS A 228 7.19 -12.75 10.45
C HIS A 228 7.53 -12.07 11.78
N GLY A 229 8.79 -12.15 12.24
CA GLY A 229 9.18 -11.74 13.61
C GLY A 229 8.90 -10.27 13.97
N TRP A 230 8.76 -9.38 13.00
CA TRP A 230 8.44 -7.98 13.22
C TRP A 230 6.97 -7.78 13.63
N LEU A 231 6.06 -8.63 13.14
CA LEU A 231 4.61 -8.41 13.24
C LEU A 231 4.11 -8.45 14.70
N PRO A 232 4.42 -9.47 15.52
CA PRO A 232 4.05 -9.45 16.94
C PRO A 232 4.66 -8.27 17.71
N GLN A 233 5.88 -7.84 17.35
CA GLN A 233 6.54 -6.71 18.01
C GLN A 233 5.91 -5.35 17.61
N ALA A 234 5.40 -5.21 16.41
CA ALA A 234 4.68 -4.01 15.95
C ALA A 234 3.29 -3.87 16.59
N MET A 235 2.71 -4.95 17.14
CA MET A 235 1.38 -4.93 17.77
C MET A 235 1.32 -4.19 19.12
N VAL A 236 2.42 -3.61 19.58
CA VAL A 236 2.39 -2.65 20.69
C VAL A 236 1.70 -1.31 20.32
N ALA A 237 1.48 -1.11 19.04
CA ALA A 237 0.74 0.02 18.48
C ALA A 237 -0.70 0.11 19.02
N PRO A 238 -1.38 1.29 18.89
CA PRO A 238 -2.81 1.39 19.17
C PRO A 238 -3.64 0.37 18.37
N ALA A 239 -4.76 -0.11 18.94
CA ALA A 239 -5.59 -1.13 18.30
C ALA A 239 -6.01 -0.80 16.84
N PRO A 240 -6.39 0.46 16.49
CA PRO A 240 -6.67 0.80 15.09
C PRO A 240 -5.46 0.60 14.15
N VAL A 241 -4.23 0.81 14.67
CA VAL A 241 -3.00 0.56 13.88
C VAL A 241 -2.77 -0.93 13.71
N SER A 242 -2.98 -1.73 14.75
CA SER A 242 -2.88 -3.19 14.65
C SER A 242 -3.88 -3.74 13.62
N ALA A 243 -5.11 -3.21 13.58
CA ALA A 243 -6.09 -3.52 12.55
C ALA A 243 -5.61 -3.11 11.15
N LEU A 244 -5.01 -1.90 11.00
CA LEU A 244 -4.43 -1.44 9.75
C LEU A 244 -3.31 -2.37 9.26
N LEU A 245 -2.40 -2.78 10.16
CA LEU A 245 -1.29 -3.67 9.83
C LEU A 245 -1.76 -5.02 9.28
N HIS A 246 -2.73 -5.64 9.95
CA HIS A 246 -3.19 -6.98 9.62
C HIS A 246 -4.28 -7.02 8.54
N ALA A 247 -5.32 -6.20 8.72
CA ALA A 247 -6.54 -6.35 7.96
C ALA A 247 -6.66 -5.41 6.76
N VAL A 248 -6.04 -4.22 6.81
CA VAL A 248 -6.30 -3.18 5.81
C VAL A 248 -5.15 -3.03 4.83
N ALA A 249 -3.90 -2.98 5.30
CA ALA A 249 -2.79 -2.44 4.51
C ALA A 249 -1.56 -3.37 4.42
N VAL A 250 -0.74 -3.45 5.48
CA VAL A 250 0.67 -3.86 5.34
C VAL A 250 0.83 -5.33 4.96
N VAL A 251 0.26 -6.25 5.74
CA VAL A 251 0.36 -7.70 5.45
C VAL A 251 -0.31 -8.03 4.12
N LYS A 252 -1.45 -7.41 3.86
CA LYS A 252 -2.18 -7.62 2.61
C LYS A 252 -1.45 -7.05 1.39
N ALA A 253 -0.74 -5.93 1.51
CA ALA A 253 0.09 -5.41 0.42
C ALA A 253 1.22 -6.38 0.06
N GLY A 254 1.84 -7.04 1.05
CA GLY A 254 2.82 -8.10 0.82
C GLY A 254 2.21 -9.30 0.10
N ALA A 255 1.09 -9.82 0.61
CA ALA A 255 0.38 -10.96 0.00
C ALA A 255 -0.12 -10.62 -1.42
N PHE A 256 -0.68 -9.43 -1.63
CA PHE A 256 -1.12 -8.95 -2.94
C PHE A 256 0.05 -8.85 -3.93
N GLY A 257 1.21 -8.34 -3.47
CA GLY A 257 2.42 -8.27 -4.29
C GLY A 257 2.91 -9.67 -4.72
N ILE A 258 2.84 -10.67 -3.84
CA ILE A 258 3.17 -12.07 -4.19
C ILE A 258 2.24 -12.56 -5.30
N VAL A 259 0.93 -12.33 -5.16
CA VAL A 259 -0.05 -12.71 -6.19
C VAL A 259 0.26 -12.02 -7.51
N ARG A 260 0.54 -10.69 -7.50
CA ARG A 260 0.95 -9.94 -8.70
C ARG A 260 2.20 -10.52 -9.37
N VAL A 261 3.23 -10.85 -8.58
CA VAL A 261 4.47 -11.42 -9.14
C VAL A 261 4.25 -12.81 -9.71
N VAL A 262 3.36 -13.61 -9.12
CA VAL A 262 3.10 -14.98 -9.59
C VAL A 262 2.23 -15.01 -10.84
N TYR A 263 1.26 -14.09 -10.98
CA TYR A 263 0.26 -14.16 -12.06
C TYR A 263 0.47 -13.14 -13.17
N ASP A 264 1.12 -12.00 -12.89
CA ASP A 264 1.17 -10.87 -13.82
C ASP A 264 2.60 -10.50 -14.27
N VAL A 265 3.65 -11.10 -13.70
CA VAL A 265 5.05 -10.93 -14.07
C VAL A 265 5.60 -12.17 -14.70
#